data_093ac1437b17c779e9118a8d6e5c9b34
#
_entry.id   093ac1437b17c779e9118a8d6e5c9b34
#
_cell.length_a   1.000
_cell.length_b   1.000
_cell.length_c   1.000
_cell.angle_alpha   90.00
_cell.angle_beta   90.00
_cell.angle_gamma   90.00
#
_symmetry.space_group_name_H-M   'P 1'
#
loop_
_entity.id
_entity.type
_entity.pdbx_description
1 polymer ?
#
loop_
_entity_poly.entity_id
_entity_poly.type
_entity_poly.pdbx_seq_one_letter_code
_entity_poly.pdbx_strand_id
1 'polypeptide(L)'
;MPSKGRKFVALGTVSVEVEWRKKQIGNEAESWAVTAMTKTLLDLDNATRRRAIEAIDSMLDSYGFTGTATERVHGFARAATEADLDQEDVIDRLTEFLHVSAFADGFGFDVLGWILDDSEPDGGYPIALEVKAAAGSFFFSSGEWDRAERMRATDASRAAYAVLAVRRDPGSAAPAAMDLLIDPVQLCMDGKIDRDVDTYRMRYTVPKEG
;
A
#
# COMPACT_ATOMS: atom_id res chain seq x y z
N MET A 1 -59.77 2.13 10.72
CA MET A 1 -58.62 2.15 9.77
C MET A 1 -57.34 1.99 10.58
N PRO A 2 -56.58 0.89 10.43
CA PRO A 2 -55.36 0.73 11.19
C PRO A 2 -54.24 1.55 10.54
N SER A 3 -53.55 2.35 11.36
CA SER A 3 -52.36 3.13 10.96
C SER A 3 -51.23 2.18 10.57
N LYS A 4 -50.72 2.34 9.35
CA LYS A 4 -49.51 1.68 8.90
C LYS A 4 -48.32 2.21 9.71
N GLY A 5 -47.90 1.43 10.72
CA GLY A 5 -46.66 1.68 11.44
C GLY A 5 -45.49 1.66 10.44
N ARG A 6 -44.83 2.80 10.23
CA ARG A 6 -43.57 2.89 9.54
C ARG A 6 -42.55 2.10 10.35
N LYS A 7 -42.12 0.96 9.83
CA LYS A 7 -40.90 0.29 10.33
C LYS A 7 -39.71 1.19 10.02
N PHE A 8 -39.24 1.90 11.03
CA PHE A 8 -37.90 2.46 11.00
C PHE A 8 -36.92 1.28 11.08
N VAL A 9 -36.45 0.81 9.95
CA VAL A 9 -35.24 0.00 9.91
C VAL A 9 -34.12 0.95 10.28
N ALA A 10 -33.46 0.68 11.42
CA ALA A 10 -32.35 1.52 11.88
C ALA A 10 -31.24 1.47 10.83
N LEU A 11 -31.15 2.55 10.02
CA LEU A 11 -30.08 2.75 9.02
C LEU A 11 -28.67 2.62 9.62
N GLY A 12 -28.52 2.78 10.95
CA GLY A 12 -27.26 2.65 11.67
C GLY A 12 -26.67 1.25 11.67
N THR A 13 -27.49 0.18 11.76
CA THR A 13 -26.99 -1.21 11.84
C THR A 13 -26.44 -1.68 10.47
N VAL A 14 -27.05 -1.24 9.39
CA VAL A 14 -26.58 -1.59 8.03
C VAL A 14 -25.28 -0.86 7.71
N SER A 15 -25.12 0.40 8.13
CA SER A 15 -23.89 1.17 7.93
C SER A 15 -22.71 0.61 8.70
N VAL A 16 -22.89 0.21 9.95
CA VAL A 16 -21.84 -0.39 10.80
C VAL A 16 -21.36 -1.73 10.23
N GLU A 17 -22.24 -2.61 9.77
CA GLU A 17 -21.86 -3.88 9.16
C GLU A 17 -21.15 -3.68 7.83
N VAL A 18 -21.57 -2.72 7.00
CA VAL A 18 -20.93 -2.38 5.72
C VAL A 18 -19.55 -1.77 5.98
N GLU A 19 -19.39 -0.88 6.94
CA GLU A 19 -18.10 -0.30 7.31
C GLU A 19 -17.16 -1.34 7.90
N TRP A 20 -17.66 -2.23 8.76
CA TRP A 20 -16.87 -3.32 9.32
C TRP A 20 -16.35 -4.26 8.22
N ARG A 21 -17.19 -4.66 7.26
CA ARG A 21 -16.79 -5.48 6.11
C ARG A 21 -15.77 -4.76 5.23
N LYS A 22 -15.94 -3.47 4.98
CA LYS A 22 -14.96 -2.67 4.21
C LYS A 22 -13.61 -2.65 4.91
N LYS A 23 -13.59 -2.42 6.23
CA LYS A 23 -12.37 -2.42 7.02
C LYS A 23 -11.69 -3.79 7.01
N GLN A 24 -12.45 -4.88 7.17
CA GLN A 24 -11.91 -6.24 7.11
C GLN A 24 -11.28 -6.54 5.74
N ILE A 25 -11.95 -6.18 4.64
CA ILE A 25 -11.44 -6.37 3.28
C ILE A 25 -10.17 -5.53 3.05
N GLY A 26 -10.11 -4.30 3.56
CA GLY A 26 -8.93 -3.46 3.53
C GLY A 26 -7.75 -4.11 4.25
N ASN A 27 -7.94 -4.53 5.49
CA ASN A 27 -6.91 -5.18 6.28
C ASN A 27 -6.37 -6.48 5.63
N GLU A 28 -7.24 -7.27 4.98
CA GLU A 28 -6.81 -8.46 4.23
C GLU A 28 -5.95 -8.06 3.01
N ALA A 29 -6.34 -7.02 2.27
CA ALA A 29 -5.58 -6.53 1.12
C ALA A 29 -4.18 -6.03 1.54
N GLU A 30 -4.11 -5.26 2.64
CA GLU A 30 -2.83 -4.80 3.22
C GLU A 30 -1.97 -5.98 3.66
N SER A 31 -2.55 -6.98 4.32
CA SER A 31 -1.82 -8.20 4.73
C SER A 31 -1.21 -8.94 3.54
N TRP A 32 -1.94 -9.06 2.43
CA TRP A 32 -1.40 -9.65 1.20
C TRP A 32 -0.28 -8.80 0.58
N ALA A 33 -0.42 -7.46 0.60
CA ALA A 33 0.61 -6.55 0.12
C ALA A 33 1.90 -6.68 0.95
N VAL A 34 1.79 -6.66 2.27
CA VAL A 34 2.93 -6.88 3.19
C VAL A 34 3.58 -8.23 2.94
N THR A 35 2.79 -9.30 2.81
CA THR A 35 3.30 -10.65 2.52
C THR A 35 4.08 -10.69 1.21
N ALA A 36 3.56 -10.04 0.15
CA ALA A 36 4.22 -9.98 -1.15
C ALA A 36 5.54 -9.21 -1.07
N MET A 37 5.57 -8.05 -0.40
CA MET A 37 6.79 -7.25 -0.23
C MET A 37 7.81 -7.92 0.68
N THR A 38 7.38 -8.56 1.76
CA THR A 38 8.24 -9.39 2.62
C THR A 38 8.90 -10.51 1.82
N LYS A 39 8.11 -11.22 1.01
CA LYS A 39 8.64 -12.27 0.13
C LYS A 39 9.66 -11.71 -0.87
N THR A 40 9.38 -10.57 -1.49
CA THR A 40 10.32 -9.92 -2.41
C THR A 40 11.67 -9.67 -1.75
N LEU A 41 11.70 -9.15 -0.51
CA LEU A 41 12.93 -8.94 0.23
C LEU A 41 13.61 -10.25 0.67
N LEU A 42 12.84 -11.28 1.02
CA LEU A 42 13.39 -12.59 1.39
C LEU A 42 14.05 -13.31 0.21
N ASP A 43 13.57 -13.10 -1.01
CA ASP A 43 14.13 -13.70 -2.22
C ASP A 43 15.49 -13.05 -2.62
N LEU A 44 15.86 -11.90 -2.03
CA LEU A 44 17.18 -11.27 -2.21
C LEU A 44 18.24 -11.98 -1.36
N ASP A 45 19.49 -11.95 -1.82
CA ASP A 45 20.62 -12.32 -0.96
C ASP A 45 20.78 -11.37 0.24
N ASN A 46 21.45 -11.81 1.30
CA ASN A 46 21.54 -11.05 2.55
C ASN A 46 22.14 -9.65 2.38
N ALA A 47 23.14 -9.48 1.49
CA ALA A 47 23.77 -8.18 1.29
C ALA A 47 22.84 -7.21 0.52
N THR A 48 22.18 -7.69 -0.51
CA THR A 48 21.21 -6.92 -1.30
C THR A 48 19.99 -6.58 -0.45
N ARG A 49 19.49 -7.53 0.36
CA ARG A 49 18.38 -7.27 1.29
C ARG A 49 18.69 -6.15 2.28
N ARG A 50 19.87 -6.15 2.89
CA ARG A 50 20.29 -5.08 3.81
C ARG A 50 20.29 -3.73 3.10
N ARG A 51 20.86 -3.62 1.89
CA ARG A 51 20.83 -2.39 1.10
C ARG A 51 19.42 -1.96 0.75
N ALA A 52 18.53 -2.89 0.41
CA ALA A 52 17.13 -2.61 0.13
C ALA A 52 16.41 -2.04 1.36
N ILE A 53 16.60 -2.63 2.55
CA ILE A 53 16.05 -2.12 3.82
C ILE A 53 16.58 -0.70 4.09
N GLU A 54 17.88 -0.47 3.98
CA GLU A 54 18.51 0.84 4.17
C GLU A 54 17.99 1.88 3.18
N ALA A 55 17.79 1.50 1.91
CA ALA A 55 17.23 2.38 0.88
C ALA A 55 15.74 2.71 1.15
N ILE A 56 14.94 1.74 1.57
CA ILE A 56 13.54 1.95 1.97
C ILE A 56 13.47 2.90 3.17
N ASP A 57 14.31 2.69 4.17
CA ASP A 57 14.39 3.54 5.37
C ASP A 57 14.80 4.98 5.02
N SER A 58 15.85 5.14 4.22
CA SER A 58 16.35 6.45 3.76
C SER A 58 15.37 7.19 2.85
N MET A 59 14.49 6.48 2.16
CA MET A 59 13.44 7.07 1.36
C MET A 59 12.54 7.97 2.20
N LEU A 60 12.20 7.59 3.43
CA LEU A 60 11.34 8.39 4.30
C LEU A 60 11.97 9.77 4.58
N ASP A 61 13.25 9.81 4.90
CA ASP A 61 13.98 11.07 5.13
C ASP A 61 14.04 11.93 3.87
N SER A 62 14.29 11.29 2.71
CA SER A 62 14.38 11.96 1.41
C SER A 62 13.07 12.66 1.03
N TYR A 63 11.93 12.13 1.45
CA TYR A 63 10.61 12.72 1.22
C TYR A 63 10.10 13.56 2.41
N GLY A 64 10.97 13.84 3.38
CA GLY A 64 10.70 14.76 4.50
C GLY A 64 9.73 14.21 5.54
N PHE A 65 9.62 12.89 5.68
CA PHE A 65 8.90 12.29 6.79
C PHE A 65 9.67 12.48 8.08
N THR A 66 8.99 12.91 9.13
CA THR A 66 9.59 13.20 10.45
C THR A 66 8.62 12.85 11.56
N GLY A 67 9.14 12.79 12.80
CA GLY A 67 8.35 12.58 14.00
C GLY A 67 8.33 11.11 14.47
N THR A 68 7.60 10.88 15.55
CA THR A 68 7.63 9.61 16.29
C THR A 68 7.28 8.38 15.44
N ALA A 69 6.38 8.53 14.47
CA ALA A 69 6.03 7.44 13.58
C ALA A 69 7.22 7.06 12.67
N THR A 70 7.91 8.04 12.11
CA THR A 70 9.12 7.84 11.29
C THR A 70 10.26 7.23 12.12
N GLU A 71 10.49 7.74 13.33
CA GLU A 71 11.48 7.19 14.28
C GLU A 71 11.19 5.70 14.58
N ARG A 72 9.90 5.33 14.66
CA ARG A 72 9.51 3.94 14.86
C ARG A 72 9.83 3.07 13.65
N VAL A 73 9.60 3.55 12.43
CA VAL A 73 10.00 2.84 11.20
C VAL A 73 11.51 2.65 11.17
N HIS A 74 12.31 3.69 11.47
CA HIS A 74 13.77 3.59 11.57
C HIS A 74 14.22 2.54 12.60
N GLY A 75 13.50 2.43 13.72
CA GLY A 75 13.73 1.38 14.73
C GLY A 75 13.49 -0.03 14.18
N PHE A 76 12.40 -0.23 13.44
CA PHE A 76 12.11 -1.51 12.80
C PHE A 76 13.10 -1.84 11.67
N ALA A 77 13.47 -0.85 10.84
CA ALA A 77 14.49 -1.02 9.79
C ALA A 77 15.82 -1.51 10.39
N ARG A 78 16.27 -0.85 11.46
CA ARG A 78 17.49 -1.24 12.18
C ARG A 78 17.37 -2.66 12.70
N ALA A 79 16.28 -3.01 13.37
CA ALA A 79 16.05 -4.35 13.88
C ALA A 79 16.06 -5.42 12.77
N ALA A 80 15.49 -5.11 11.59
CA ALA A 80 15.49 -6.00 10.44
C ALA A 80 16.88 -6.12 9.77
N THR A 81 17.74 -5.09 9.88
CA THR A 81 19.10 -5.08 9.31
C THR A 81 20.13 -5.76 10.20
N GLU A 82 20.05 -5.58 11.52
CA GLU A 82 21.02 -6.06 12.51
C GLU A 82 20.83 -7.56 12.84
N ALA A 83 19.70 -8.12 12.49
CA ALA A 83 19.37 -9.46 12.89
C ALA A 83 20.17 -10.51 12.12
N ASP A 84 21.00 -11.25 12.85
CA ASP A 84 21.55 -12.55 12.45
C ASP A 84 20.48 -13.60 12.75
N LEU A 85 19.39 -13.54 11.98
CA LEU A 85 18.15 -14.20 12.35
C LEU A 85 18.01 -15.55 11.67
N ASP A 86 17.48 -16.51 12.40
CA ASP A 86 16.83 -17.63 11.76
C ASP A 86 15.65 -17.09 10.87
N GLN A 87 15.18 -17.92 9.97
CA GLN A 87 14.28 -17.46 8.92
C GLN A 87 12.93 -16.90 9.45
N GLU A 88 12.48 -17.35 10.61
CA GLU A 88 11.19 -16.95 11.20
C GLU A 88 11.26 -15.54 11.77
N ASP A 89 12.30 -15.21 12.51
CA ASP A 89 12.54 -13.87 13.05
C ASP A 89 12.69 -12.81 11.95
N VAL A 90 13.33 -13.16 10.81
CA VAL A 90 13.45 -12.24 9.66
C VAL A 90 12.09 -11.89 9.09
N ILE A 91 11.17 -12.85 8.95
CA ILE A 91 9.83 -12.62 8.43
C ILE A 91 9.09 -11.64 9.32
N ASP A 92 9.10 -11.86 10.63
CA ASP A 92 8.41 -10.99 11.59
C ASP A 92 8.97 -9.57 11.57
N ARG A 93 10.29 -9.40 11.58
CA ARG A 93 10.95 -8.09 11.52
C ARG A 93 10.66 -7.33 10.22
N LEU A 94 10.71 -8.01 9.09
CA LEU A 94 10.37 -7.41 7.80
C LEU A 94 8.89 -7.01 7.76
N THR A 95 7.99 -7.86 8.27
CA THR A 95 6.56 -7.57 8.34
C THR A 95 6.29 -6.33 9.20
N GLU A 96 6.90 -6.22 10.39
CA GLU A 96 6.79 -5.04 11.25
C GLU A 96 7.32 -3.77 10.57
N PHE A 97 8.44 -3.87 9.84
CA PHE A 97 9.06 -2.75 9.14
C PHE A 97 8.21 -2.27 7.97
N LEU A 98 7.67 -3.18 7.17
CA LEU A 98 6.97 -2.84 5.94
C LEU A 98 5.52 -2.39 6.16
N HIS A 99 4.84 -2.83 7.21
CA HIS A 99 3.42 -2.58 7.47
C HIS A 99 3.19 -1.29 8.27
N VAL A 100 3.28 -0.16 7.59
CA VAL A 100 3.25 1.18 8.21
C VAL A 100 1.87 1.52 8.76
N SER A 101 0.79 1.20 8.04
CA SER A 101 -0.59 1.46 8.46
C SER A 101 -0.98 0.75 9.75
N ALA A 102 -0.28 -0.33 10.12
CA ALA A 102 -0.52 -1.04 11.38
C ALA A 102 -0.28 -0.18 12.63
N PHE A 103 0.51 0.88 12.53
CA PHE A 103 0.87 1.72 13.68
C PHE A 103 0.86 3.23 13.43
N ALA A 104 0.60 3.69 12.20
CA ALA A 104 0.60 5.11 11.87
C ALA A 104 -0.30 5.45 10.66
N ASP A 105 -1.30 6.28 10.88
CA ASP A 105 -2.23 6.74 9.83
C ASP A 105 -1.72 7.98 9.05
N GLY A 106 -0.58 8.54 9.43
CA GLY A 106 -0.13 9.86 8.94
C GLY A 106 0.76 9.85 7.72
N PHE A 107 1.20 8.69 7.24
CA PHE A 107 2.11 8.60 6.11
C PHE A 107 1.42 8.86 4.75
N GLY A 108 0.12 8.54 4.63
CA GLY A 108 -0.61 8.62 3.36
C GLY A 108 -0.22 7.50 2.40
N PHE A 109 0.21 6.37 2.95
CA PHE A 109 0.39 5.07 2.32
C PHE A 109 0.39 3.97 3.40
N ASP A 110 0.16 2.72 3.01
CA ASP A 110 -0.08 1.61 3.92
C ASP A 110 1.17 0.73 4.12
N VAL A 111 1.94 0.52 3.06
CA VAL A 111 3.04 -0.46 3.01
C VAL A 111 4.28 0.14 2.37
N LEU A 112 5.43 -0.13 2.95
CA LEU A 112 6.73 0.07 2.31
C LEU A 112 7.09 -1.16 1.47
N GLY A 113 7.87 -0.97 0.40
CA GLY A 113 8.23 -2.08 -0.46
C GLY A 113 9.49 -1.86 -1.29
N TRP A 114 9.83 -2.89 -2.06
CA TRP A 114 10.94 -2.92 -2.99
C TRP A 114 10.46 -3.38 -4.35
N ILE A 115 10.71 -2.59 -5.38
CA ILE A 115 10.44 -2.97 -6.76
C ILE A 115 11.71 -3.51 -7.38
N LEU A 116 11.64 -4.74 -7.89
CA LEU A 116 12.75 -5.34 -8.63
C LEU A 116 12.90 -4.66 -9.99
N ASP A 117 14.11 -4.20 -10.29
CA ASP A 117 14.46 -3.58 -11.57
C ASP A 117 15.95 -3.84 -11.86
N ASP A 118 16.21 -4.70 -12.82
CA ASP A 118 17.58 -5.09 -13.21
C ASP A 118 18.38 -3.93 -13.79
N SER A 119 17.76 -2.81 -14.15
CA SER A 119 18.45 -1.60 -14.60
C SER A 119 19.00 -0.76 -13.46
N GLU A 120 18.52 -0.98 -12.23
CA GLU A 120 18.99 -0.29 -11.04
C GLU A 120 20.23 -0.97 -10.43
N PRO A 121 21.19 -0.17 -9.88
CA PRO A 121 22.45 -0.70 -9.35
C PRO A 121 22.29 -1.77 -8.25
N ASP A 122 21.23 -1.65 -7.45
CA ASP A 122 20.93 -2.58 -6.36
C ASP A 122 19.84 -3.61 -6.72
N GLY A 123 19.54 -3.77 -8.02
CA GLY A 123 18.53 -4.69 -8.52
C GLY A 123 17.10 -4.26 -8.24
N GLY A 124 16.90 -2.98 -7.91
CA GLY A 124 15.58 -2.43 -7.63
C GLY A 124 15.62 -1.09 -6.90
N TYR A 125 14.45 -0.62 -6.46
CA TYR A 125 14.28 0.66 -5.76
C TYR A 125 13.16 0.63 -4.73
N PRO A 126 13.22 1.52 -3.71
CA PRO A 126 12.22 1.61 -2.66
C PRO A 126 10.91 2.23 -3.18
N ILE A 127 9.78 1.81 -2.62
CA ILE A 127 8.45 2.32 -2.98
C ILE A 127 7.54 2.40 -1.76
N ALA A 128 6.68 3.42 -1.74
CA ALA A 128 5.56 3.55 -0.83
C ALA A 128 4.27 3.10 -1.52
N LEU A 129 3.53 2.18 -0.93
CA LEU A 129 2.34 1.56 -1.50
C LEU A 129 1.09 1.98 -0.74
N GLU A 130 0.15 2.59 -1.43
CA GLU A 130 -1.23 2.69 -0.99
C GLU A 130 -1.97 1.44 -1.46
N VAL A 131 -2.62 0.73 -0.56
CA VAL A 131 -3.29 -0.54 -0.87
C VAL A 131 -4.79 -0.34 -1.02
N LYS A 132 -5.34 -0.76 -2.14
CA LYS A 132 -6.77 -0.66 -2.43
C LYS A 132 -7.35 -2.04 -2.76
N ALA A 133 -8.36 -2.44 -2.00
CA ALA A 133 -9.19 -3.59 -2.38
C ALA A 133 -10.13 -3.16 -3.51
N ALA A 134 -9.78 -3.47 -4.76
CA ALA A 134 -10.44 -2.89 -5.93
C ALA A 134 -10.46 -3.85 -7.14
N ALA A 135 -11.49 -3.66 -7.96
CA ALA A 135 -11.63 -4.34 -9.25
C ALA A 135 -11.93 -3.27 -10.33
N GLY A 136 -10.89 -2.55 -10.76
CA GLY A 136 -10.97 -1.55 -11.83
C GLY A 136 -11.35 -0.13 -11.36
N SER A 137 -11.79 0.07 -10.11
CA SER A 137 -11.97 1.41 -9.54
C SER A 137 -11.80 1.41 -8.03
N PHE A 138 -11.25 2.50 -7.49
CA PHE A 138 -11.04 2.69 -6.05
C PHE A 138 -11.19 4.16 -5.68
N PHE A 139 -11.38 4.44 -4.40
CA PHE A 139 -11.31 5.79 -3.86
C PHE A 139 -9.88 6.11 -3.48
N PHE A 140 -9.45 7.31 -3.89
CA PHE A 140 -8.15 7.85 -3.56
C PHE A 140 -8.41 9.20 -2.87
N SER A 141 -8.17 9.28 -1.58
CA SER A 141 -8.45 10.48 -0.80
C SER A 141 -7.59 11.65 -1.26
N SER A 142 -7.99 12.88 -0.90
CA SER A 142 -7.17 14.05 -1.17
C SER A 142 -5.80 13.97 -0.51
N GLY A 143 -5.72 13.41 0.72
CA GLY A 143 -4.46 13.25 1.43
C GLY A 143 -3.50 12.28 0.75
N GLU A 144 -4.00 11.15 0.24
CA GLU A 144 -3.23 10.20 -0.56
C GLU A 144 -2.77 10.81 -1.88
N TRP A 145 -3.66 11.55 -2.56
CA TRP A 145 -3.31 12.26 -3.78
C TRP A 145 -2.22 13.32 -3.55
N ASP A 146 -2.40 14.17 -2.54
CA ASP A 146 -1.41 15.20 -2.18
C ASP A 146 -0.06 14.57 -1.78
N ARG A 147 -0.07 13.36 -1.22
CA ARG A 147 1.13 12.61 -0.92
C ARG A 147 1.83 12.14 -2.19
N ALA A 148 1.09 11.52 -3.11
CA ALA A 148 1.61 11.09 -4.40
C ALA A 148 2.22 12.26 -5.19
N GLU A 149 1.52 13.40 -5.26
CA GLU A 149 2.01 14.62 -5.92
C GLU A 149 3.30 15.16 -5.27
N ARG A 150 3.37 15.21 -3.94
CA ARG A 150 4.57 15.69 -3.23
C ARG A 150 5.76 14.76 -3.43
N MET A 151 5.57 13.45 -3.34
CA MET A 151 6.65 12.50 -3.57
C MET A 151 7.17 12.60 -5.00
N ARG A 152 6.27 12.68 -5.99
CA ARG A 152 6.62 12.91 -7.39
C ARG A 152 7.35 14.23 -7.62
N ALA A 153 6.95 15.33 -6.95
CA ALA A 153 7.59 16.63 -7.09
C ALA A 153 9.02 16.65 -6.49
N THR A 154 9.28 15.83 -5.49
CA THR A 154 10.59 15.72 -4.83
C THR A 154 11.59 14.98 -5.70
N ASP A 155 11.17 13.89 -6.36
CA ASP A 155 11.98 13.15 -7.31
C ASP A 155 11.12 12.65 -8.48
N ALA A 156 11.10 13.42 -9.57
CA ALA A 156 10.36 13.07 -10.78
C ALA A 156 11.07 11.99 -11.61
N SER A 157 12.32 11.65 -11.32
CA SER A 157 13.07 10.60 -12.01
C SER A 157 12.74 9.20 -11.49
N ARG A 158 12.22 9.10 -10.27
CA ARG A 158 11.82 7.84 -9.62
C ARG A 158 10.42 7.95 -9.06
N ALA A 159 9.56 7.08 -9.53
CA ALA A 159 8.22 6.92 -8.99
C ALA A 159 8.29 6.15 -7.66
N ALA A 160 8.46 6.86 -6.55
CA ALA A 160 8.54 6.27 -5.21
C ALA A 160 7.15 6.04 -4.56
N TYR A 161 6.05 6.31 -5.28
CA TYR A 161 4.69 6.09 -4.82
C TYR A 161 3.88 5.28 -5.83
N ALA A 162 3.16 4.29 -5.37
CA ALA A 162 2.27 3.50 -6.20
C ALA A 162 0.98 3.13 -5.46
N VAL A 163 -0.04 2.77 -6.23
CA VAL A 163 -1.24 2.10 -5.72
C VAL A 163 -1.16 0.62 -6.06
N LEU A 164 -1.31 -0.23 -5.06
CA LEU A 164 -1.49 -1.67 -5.22
C LEU A 164 -2.98 -2.00 -5.15
N ALA A 165 -3.59 -2.22 -6.30
CA ALA A 165 -4.99 -2.61 -6.41
C ALA A 165 -5.11 -4.13 -6.29
N VAL A 166 -5.66 -4.59 -5.16
CA VAL A 166 -5.82 -6.02 -4.85
C VAL A 166 -7.21 -6.46 -5.25
N ARG A 167 -7.29 -7.34 -6.23
CA ARG A 167 -8.55 -7.99 -6.65
C ARG A 167 -8.78 -9.25 -5.84
N ARG A 168 -10.02 -9.46 -5.45
CA ARG A 168 -10.43 -10.59 -4.64
C ARG A 168 -11.56 -11.38 -5.32
N ASP A 169 -11.44 -12.69 -5.33
CA ASP A 169 -12.56 -13.57 -5.62
C ASP A 169 -13.38 -13.82 -4.36
N PRO A 170 -14.71 -13.76 -4.43
CA PRO A 170 -15.57 -14.08 -3.30
C PRO A 170 -15.27 -15.50 -2.77
N GLY A 171 -14.92 -15.58 -1.48
CA GLY A 171 -14.64 -16.87 -0.82
C GLY A 171 -13.21 -17.41 -0.98
N SER A 172 -12.32 -16.70 -1.68
CA SER A 172 -10.90 -17.06 -1.76
C SER A 172 -10.13 -16.56 -0.54
N ALA A 173 -9.21 -17.37 -0.03
CA ALA A 173 -8.25 -17.00 1.01
C ALA A 173 -7.00 -16.27 0.45
N ALA A 174 -6.88 -16.17 -0.88
CA ALA A 174 -5.79 -15.50 -1.57
C ALA A 174 -6.34 -14.45 -2.54
N PRO A 175 -5.56 -13.42 -2.89
CA PRO A 175 -5.96 -12.45 -3.90
C PRO A 175 -6.09 -13.15 -5.27
N ALA A 176 -7.07 -12.74 -6.07
CA ALA A 176 -7.21 -13.19 -7.44
C ALA A 176 -6.13 -12.58 -8.34
N ALA A 177 -5.80 -11.30 -8.08
CA ALA A 177 -4.70 -10.60 -8.74
C ALA A 177 -4.30 -9.35 -7.92
N MET A 178 -3.10 -8.86 -8.19
CA MET A 178 -2.60 -7.58 -7.67
C MET A 178 -2.08 -6.75 -8.84
N ASP A 179 -2.68 -5.58 -9.07
CA ASP A 179 -2.29 -4.66 -10.13
C ASP A 179 -1.49 -3.51 -9.50
N LEU A 180 -0.22 -3.35 -9.89
CA LEU A 180 0.65 -2.29 -9.39
C LEU A 180 0.58 -1.07 -10.32
N LEU A 181 0.09 0.05 -9.81
CA LEU A 181 -0.08 1.32 -10.52
C LEU A 181 0.99 2.29 -10.03
N ILE A 182 2.16 2.25 -10.66
CA ILE A 182 3.32 3.08 -10.33
C ILE A 182 3.07 4.50 -10.84
N ASP A 183 3.37 5.51 -10.01
CA ASP A 183 3.13 6.92 -10.29
C ASP A 183 1.69 7.21 -10.75
N PRO A 184 0.70 7.11 -9.85
CA PRO A 184 -0.70 7.32 -10.19
C PRO A 184 -0.96 8.72 -10.75
N VAL A 185 -0.15 9.73 -10.41
CA VAL A 185 -0.23 11.09 -10.93
C VAL A 185 0.14 11.11 -12.41
N GLN A 186 1.25 10.47 -12.79
CA GLN A 186 1.68 10.36 -14.19
C GLN A 186 0.69 9.53 -15.00
N LEU A 187 0.19 8.43 -14.44
CA LEU A 187 -0.82 7.60 -15.09
C LEU A 187 -2.11 8.39 -15.40
N CYS A 188 -2.52 9.30 -14.52
CA CYS A 188 -3.64 10.22 -14.80
C CYS A 188 -3.29 11.23 -15.89
N MET A 189 -2.10 11.83 -15.86
CA MET A 189 -1.64 12.76 -16.89
C MET A 189 -1.57 12.11 -18.28
N ASP A 190 -1.19 10.84 -18.33
CA ASP A 190 -1.13 10.04 -19.56
C ASP A 190 -2.51 9.54 -20.04
N GLY A 191 -3.57 9.78 -19.26
CA GLY A 191 -4.91 9.26 -19.56
C GLY A 191 -5.05 7.73 -19.41
N LYS A 192 -4.14 7.09 -18.68
CA LYS A 192 -4.18 5.64 -18.39
C LYS A 192 -5.08 5.31 -17.21
N ILE A 193 -5.30 6.29 -16.34
CA ILE A 193 -6.23 6.25 -15.21
C ILE A 193 -7.13 7.47 -15.30
N ASP A 194 -8.45 7.26 -15.26
CA ASP A 194 -9.42 8.32 -15.15
C ASP A 194 -9.58 8.74 -13.69
N ARG A 195 -9.45 10.03 -13.42
CA ARG A 195 -9.71 10.63 -12.11
C ARG A 195 -11.01 11.42 -12.14
N ASP A 196 -11.97 10.99 -11.33
CA ASP A 196 -13.16 11.78 -11.04
C ASP A 196 -12.86 12.72 -9.86
N VAL A 197 -12.68 14.01 -10.14
CA VAL A 197 -12.25 15.01 -9.15
C VAL A 197 -13.33 15.25 -8.08
N ASP A 198 -14.60 15.13 -8.44
CA ASP A 198 -15.70 15.39 -7.51
C ASP A 198 -15.87 14.29 -6.46
N THR A 199 -15.48 13.04 -6.81
CA THR A 199 -15.62 11.89 -5.92
C THR A 199 -14.28 11.28 -5.52
N TYR A 200 -13.15 11.82 -6.00
CA TYR A 200 -11.82 11.23 -5.86
C TYR A 200 -11.77 9.74 -6.25
N ARG A 201 -12.64 9.33 -7.17
CA ARG A 201 -12.69 7.97 -7.67
C ARG A 201 -11.72 7.79 -8.82
N MET A 202 -10.86 6.79 -8.70
CA MET A 202 -9.91 6.39 -9.75
C MET A 202 -10.44 5.16 -10.48
N ARG A 203 -10.27 5.12 -11.80
CA ARG A 203 -10.60 3.96 -12.63
C ARG A 203 -9.41 3.60 -13.51
N TYR A 204 -9.17 2.33 -13.64
CA TYR A 204 -8.11 1.80 -14.50
C TYR A 204 -8.62 0.59 -15.28
N THR A 205 -8.01 0.32 -16.43
CA THR A 205 -8.34 -0.85 -17.24
C THR A 205 -7.62 -2.08 -16.67
N VAL A 206 -8.38 -3.04 -16.22
CA VAL A 206 -7.83 -4.32 -15.76
C VAL A 206 -7.19 -5.04 -16.97
N PRO A 207 -5.91 -5.48 -16.88
CA PRO A 207 -5.31 -6.28 -17.93
C PRO A 207 -6.14 -7.53 -18.20
N LYS A 208 -6.37 -7.84 -19.47
CA LYS A 208 -6.99 -9.12 -19.84
C LYS A 208 -5.95 -10.21 -19.69
N GLU A 209 -6.25 -11.20 -18.87
CA GLU A 209 -5.43 -12.41 -18.81
C GLU A 209 -5.41 -13.04 -20.21
N GLY A 210 -4.20 -13.17 -20.78
CA GLY A 210 -3.97 -13.77 -22.08
C GLY A 210 -3.90 -15.29 -22.00
#